data_e48b797683efbeb2ef9e48b0a2481a13
#
_entry.id   e48b797683efbeb2ef9e48b0a2481a13
#
_cell.length_a   1.000
_cell.length_b   1.000
_cell.length_c   1.000
_cell.angle_alpha   90.00
_cell.angle_beta   90.00
_cell.angle_gamma   90.00
#
_symmetry.space_group_name_H-M   'P 1'
#
loop_
_entity.id
_entity.type
_entity.pdbx_description
1 polymer ?
#
loop_
_entity_poly.entity_id
_entity_poly.type
_entity_poly.pdbx_seq_one_letter_code
_entity_poly.pdbx_strand_id
1 'polypeptide(L)'
;MKFEASDRAKLLKIGVLSLLDLALVLPKGFEDTTIAKSPREGQVCINVKITSLASRPGMLTVLAFCEQWQSSVKIVIFNAKSWHYGAFKVGKEMAIYGLCSYAFGSWQIVNPKITTKIGQIVPKFKTELKDEELKKLILKYLNLQNLLAEGLNEKEAKFLADLQRLDEQSVQILYRLKNEGEGVEILKFVEIFNYIKKLSAKKTYFKSPKIELFDIDSWLKSLPFTPTNDQLNAVNDIRDDLAATQAKRRVIMGDVGSGKTLVILAAALSVYPQSAILMAPTSILSEQIYNEAKR
;
A
#
# COMPACT_ATOMS: atom_id res chain seq x y z
N MET A 1 -1.22 0.37 -19.09
CA MET A 1 0.18 0.14 -19.56
C MET A 1 0.65 -1.27 -19.21
N LYS A 2 1.53 -1.92 -20.00
CA LYS A 2 2.10 -3.25 -19.66
C LYS A 2 3.58 -3.10 -19.32
N PHE A 3 4.01 -3.73 -18.23
CA PHE A 3 5.43 -3.86 -17.90
C PHE A 3 6.14 -4.77 -18.91
N GLU A 4 7.41 -4.51 -19.17
CA GLU A 4 8.28 -5.44 -19.91
C GLU A 4 8.36 -6.79 -19.18
N ALA A 5 8.52 -7.89 -19.90
CA ALA A 5 8.46 -9.23 -19.32
C ALA A 5 9.46 -9.46 -18.15
N SER A 6 10.70 -8.97 -18.32
CA SER A 6 11.74 -9.07 -17.28
C SER A 6 11.41 -8.26 -16.02
N ASP A 7 10.89 -7.04 -16.20
CA ASP A 7 10.52 -6.15 -15.09
C ASP A 7 9.27 -6.65 -14.38
N ARG A 8 8.32 -7.19 -15.14
CA ARG A 8 7.11 -7.81 -14.59
C ARG A 8 7.43 -8.97 -13.65
N ALA A 9 8.39 -9.83 -14.04
CA ALA A 9 8.81 -10.94 -13.18
C ALA A 9 9.39 -10.48 -11.84
N LYS A 10 10.10 -9.34 -11.82
CA LYS A 10 10.63 -8.73 -10.60
C LYS A 10 9.51 -8.10 -9.76
N LEU A 11 8.63 -7.33 -10.37
CA LEU A 11 7.52 -6.66 -9.71
C LEU A 11 6.51 -7.64 -9.10
N LEU A 12 6.31 -8.79 -9.72
CA LEU A 12 5.46 -9.87 -9.18
C LEU A 12 5.97 -10.40 -7.83
N LYS A 13 7.30 -10.44 -7.58
CA LYS A 13 7.87 -10.88 -6.31
C LYS A 13 7.42 -10.02 -5.13
N ILE A 14 7.12 -8.74 -5.39
CA ILE A 14 6.64 -7.79 -4.37
C ILE A 14 5.13 -7.54 -4.47
N GLY A 15 4.38 -8.37 -5.21
CA GLY A 15 2.92 -8.28 -5.34
C GLY A 15 2.41 -7.16 -6.25
N VAL A 16 3.28 -6.51 -7.03
CA VAL A 16 2.92 -5.44 -7.97
C VAL A 16 2.45 -6.03 -9.28
N LEU A 17 1.18 -5.85 -9.60
CA LEU A 17 0.49 -6.38 -10.79
C LEU A 17 0.16 -5.31 -11.83
N SER A 18 0.03 -4.06 -11.40
CA SER A 18 -0.39 -2.91 -12.21
C SER A 18 0.49 -1.69 -11.96
N LEU A 19 0.39 -0.69 -12.84
CA LEU A 19 1.08 0.59 -12.66
C LEU A 19 0.65 1.30 -11.39
N LEU A 20 -0.64 1.24 -11.05
CA LEU A 20 -1.16 1.83 -9.81
C LEU A 20 -0.66 1.09 -8.57
N ASP A 21 -0.46 -0.24 -8.64
CA ASP A 21 0.21 -0.94 -7.54
C ASP A 21 1.62 -0.41 -7.33
N LEU A 22 2.37 -0.21 -8.42
CA LEU A 22 3.72 0.33 -8.34
C LEU A 22 3.73 1.75 -7.76
N ALA A 23 2.76 2.58 -8.14
CA ALA A 23 2.62 3.95 -7.63
C ALA A 23 2.34 4.01 -6.13
N LEU A 24 1.70 2.98 -5.57
CA LEU A 24 1.41 2.83 -4.14
C LEU A 24 2.56 2.20 -3.34
N VAL A 25 3.64 1.75 -3.98
CA VAL A 25 4.85 1.31 -3.28
C VAL A 25 5.63 2.53 -2.82
N LEU A 26 5.33 2.98 -1.60
CA LEU A 26 5.96 4.17 -1.04
C LEU A 26 7.28 3.84 -0.33
N PRO A 27 8.27 4.73 -0.38
CA PRO A 27 9.48 4.59 0.41
C PRO A 27 9.15 4.69 1.91
N LYS A 28 9.77 3.83 2.73
CA LYS A 28 9.71 3.93 4.18
C LYS A 28 10.37 5.23 4.67
N GLY A 29 11.38 5.70 3.97
CA GLY A 29 12.13 6.92 4.24
C GLY A 29 13.19 7.13 3.18
N PHE A 30 14.02 8.14 3.40
CA PHE A 30 15.15 8.46 2.55
C PHE A 30 16.43 8.53 3.37
N GLU A 31 17.53 8.08 2.81
CA GLU A 31 18.88 8.37 3.31
C GLU A 31 19.42 9.55 2.48
N ASP A 32 19.51 10.73 3.10
CA ASP A 32 20.14 11.91 2.49
C ASP A 32 21.64 11.86 2.81
N THR A 33 22.46 11.60 1.81
CA THR A 33 23.92 11.53 1.92
C THR A 33 24.62 12.84 1.56
N THR A 34 23.87 13.95 1.54
CA THR A 34 24.45 15.29 1.42
C THR A 34 25.30 15.58 2.67
N ILE A 35 26.53 16.05 2.45
CA ILE A 35 27.46 16.34 3.55
C ILE A 35 26.89 17.47 4.41
N ALA A 36 26.73 17.21 5.69
CA ALA A 36 26.27 18.18 6.67
C ALA A 36 27.34 19.25 6.91
N LYS A 37 27.02 20.50 6.58
CA LYS A 37 27.94 21.65 6.70
C LYS A 37 28.20 22.08 8.16
N SER A 38 27.25 21.81 9.05
CA SER A 38 27.34 22.15 10.48
C SER A 38 26.88 20.97 11.32
N PRO A 39 27.37 20.88 12.60
CA PRO A 39 26.91 19.87 13.52
C PRO A 39 25.42 19.99 13.81
N ARG A 40 24.72 18.85 13.79
CA ARG A 40 23.29 18.76 14.14
C ARG A 40 22.95 17.36 14.63
N GLU A 41 21.90 17.27 15.42
CA GLU A 41 21.31 15.98 15.79
C GLU A 41 20.49 15.37 14.64
N GLY A 42 20.34 14.05 14.67
CA GLY A 42 19.60 13.29 13.65
C GLY A 42 20.51 12.58 12.66
N GLN A 43 19.92 12.15 11.54
CA GLN A 43 20.68 11.47 10.49
C GLN A 43 21.57 12.48 9.74
N VAL A 44 22.87 12.19 9.68
CA VAL A 44 23.85 13.03 9.00
C VAL A 44 24.80 12.19 8.14
N CYS A 45 25.28 12.80 7.07
CA CYS A 45 26.42 12.33 6.30
C CYS A 45 27.57 13.31 6.51
N ILE A 46 28.74 12.83 6.91
CA ILE A 46 29.92 13.66 7.12
C ILE A 46 31.18 12.99 6.59
N ASN A 47 32.14 13.80 6.17
CA ASN A 47 33.48 13.33 5.89
C ASN A 47 34.32 13.42 7.16
N VAL A 48 35.03 12.35 7.47
CA VAL A 48 35.84 12.26 8.66
C VAL A 48 37.23 11.73 8.36
N LYS A 49 38.23 12.24 9.06
CA LYS A 49 39.59 11.70 9.09
C LYS A 49 39.82 11.05 10.46
N ILE A 50 40.17 9.77 10.44
CA ILE A 50 40.35 9.00 11.69
C ILE A 50 41.62 9.41 12.38
N THR A 51 41.51 9.82 13.64
CA THR A 51 42.63 10.29 14.45
C THR A 51 43.13 9.26 15.45
N SER A 52 42.20 8.49 16.07
CA SER A 52 42.59 7.43 17.00
C SER A 52 41.52 6.33 17.09
N LEU A 53 41.93 5.18 17.61
CA LEU A 53 41.10 4.00 17.80
C LEU A 53 41.29 3.45 19.21
N ALA A 54 40.19 3.06 19.85
CA ALA A 54 40.20 2.31 21.11
C ALA A 54 39.26 1.13 20.97
N SER A 55 39.73 -0.09 21.28
CA SER A 55 38.96 -1.31 21.19
C SER A 55 38.70 -1.89 22.56
N ARG A 56 37.46 -2.36 22.77
CA ARG A 56 37.06 -3.18 23.93
C ARG A 56 36.30 -4.40 23.37
N PRO A 57 36.17 -5.50 24.12
CA PRO A 57 35.39 -6.63 23.64
C PRO A 57 34.00 -6.22 23.18
N GLY A 58 33.69 -6.49 21.90
CA GLY A 58 32.41 -6.17 21.28
C GLY A 58 32.17 -4.68 20.92
N MET A 59 33.12 -3.77 21.21
CA MET A 59 32.97 -2.34 20.95
C MET A 59 34.23 -1.70 20.37
N LEU A 60 34.08 -0.99 19.27
CA LEU A 60 35.13 -0.17 18.68
C LEU A 60 34.74 1.31 18.81
N THR A 61 35.60 2.08 19.49
CA THR A 61 35.47 3.53 19.57
C THR A 61 36.51 4.16 18.64
N VAL A 62 36.06 5.05 17.78
CA VAL A 62 36.89 5.76 16.81
C VAL A 62 36.76 7.26 17.12
N LEU A 63 37.86 7.94 17.30
CA LEU A 63 37.90 9.40 17.26
C LEU A 63 38.28 9.83 15.85
N ALA A 64 37.51 10.76 15.30
CA ALA A 64 37.73 11.26 13.96
C ALA A 64 37.52 12.78 13.93
N PHE A 65 38.24 13.47 13.08
CA PHE A 65 38.09 14.91 12.84
C PHE A 65 37.20 15.14 11.65
N CYS A 66 36.20 15.99 11.78
CA CYS A 66 35.31 16.43 10.69
C CYS A 66 35.71 17.86 10.28
N GLU A 67 36.28 18.01 9.11
CA GLU A 67 36.75 19.32 8.61
C GLU A 67 35.60 20.32 8.45
N GLN A 68 34.42 19.88 7.94
CA GLN A 68 33.26 20.74 7.74
C GLN A 68 32.75 21.32 9.08
N TRP A 69 32.91 20.58 10.18
CA TRP A 69 32.47 20.98 11.51
C TRP A 69 33.56 21.60 12.34
N GLN A 70 34.83 21.59 11.88
CA GLN A 70 36.01 21.99 12.63
C GLN A 70 36.01 21.38 14.05
N SER A 71 35.59 20.12 14.16
CA SER A 71 35.32 19.44 15.43
C SER A 71 35.65 17.96 15.36
N SER A 72 36.01 17.42 16.52
CA SER A 72 36.16 15.99 16.69
C SER A 72 34.80 15.31 16.86
N VAL A 73 34.65 14.18 16.22
CA VAL A 73 33.44 13.34 16.30
C VAL A 73 33.82 11.97 16.84
N LYS A 74 33.10 11.50 17.84
CA LYS A 74 33.25 10.17 18.41
C LYS A 74 32.33 9.20 17.67
N ILE A 75 32.89 8.18 17.06
CA ILE A 75 32.15 7.10 16.39
C ILE A 75 32.18 5.88 17.31
N VAL A 76 31.04 5.33 17.66
CA VAL A 76 30.89 4.14 18.49
C VAL A 76 30.27 3.01 17.68
N ILE A 77 30.98 1.90 17.58
CA ILE A 77 30.52 0.72 16.85
C ILE A 77 30.32 -0.41 17.87
N PHE A 78 29.07 -0.75 18.12
CA PHE A 78 28.70 -1.90 18.93
C PHE A 78 28.70 -3.17 18.07
N ASN A 79 29.02 -4.31 18.68
CA ASN A 79 29.16 -5.59 18.01
C ASN A 79 30.16 -5.52 16.84
N ALA A 80 31.31 -4.87 17.07
CA ALA A 80 32.34 -4.67 16.07
C ALA A 80 32.83 -6.03 15.53
N LYS A 81 32.81 -6.18 14.20
CA LYS A 81 33.29 -7.36 13.45
C LYS A 81 34.67 -7.08 12.86
N SER A 82 35.38 -8.12 12.47
CA SER A 82 36.75 -8.01 11.89
C SER A 82 36.87 -6.99 10.76
N TRP A 83 35.86 -6.87 9.92
CA TRP A 83 35.88 -5.92 8.81
C TRP A 83 35.86 -4.46 9.27
N HIS A 84 35.26 -4.13 10.43
CA HIS A 84 35.27 -2.75 10.97
C HIS A 84 36.70 -2.33 11.29
N TYR A 85 37.51 -3.21 11.90
CA TYR A 85 38.93 -2.92 12.21
C TYR A 85 39.76 -2.72 10.96
N GLY A 86 39.41 -3.42 9.85
CA GLY A 86 40.03 -3.22 8.54
C GLY A 86 39.62 -1.91 7.85
N ALA A 87 38.36 -1.52 8.05
CA ALA A 87 37.79 -0.32 7.41
C ALA A 87 38.23 0.96 8.10
N PHE A 88 38.19 1.02 9.46
CA PHE A 88 38.57 2.17 10.27
C PHE A 88 40.03 2.07 10.64
N LYS A 89 40.89 2.86 9.98
CA LYS A 89 42.34 2.93 10.27
C LYS A 89 42.76 4.38 10.48
N VAL A 90 43.66 4.62 11.41
CA VAL A 90 44.23 5.97 11.67
C VAL A 90 44.77 6.57 10.37
N GLY A 91 44.46 7.84 10.17
CA GLY A 91 44.85 8.60 8.97
C GLY A 91 43.92 8.43 7.79
N LYS A 92 43.01 7.43 7.80
CA LYS A 92 42.08 7.19 6.69
C LYS A 92 40.94 8.22 6.71
N GLU A 93 40.63 8.72 5.53
CA GLU A 93 39.48 9.58 5.27
C GLU A 93 38.33 8.77 4.67
N MET A 94 37.10 9.06 5.09
CA MET A 94 35.90 8.41 4.58
C MET A 94 34.64 9.22 4.87
N ALA A 95 33.63 9.01 4.06
CA ALA A 95 32.28 9.49 4.36
C ALA A 95 31.53 8.43 5.17
N ILE A 96 30.88 8.90 6.23
CA ILE A 96 30.01 8.08 7.09
C ILE A 96 28.62 8.68 7.17
N TYR A 97 27.62 7.81 7.24
CA TYR A 97 26.22 8.16 7.40
C TYR A 97 25.66 7.48 8.64
N GLY A 98 25.04 8.24 9.53
CA GLY A 98 24.47 7.67 10.75
C GLY A 98 23.73 8.67 11.62
N LEU A 99 23.14 8.15 12.70
CA LEU A 99 22.45 8.97 13.69
C LEU A 99 23.49 9.68 14.57
N CYS A 100 23.48 11.00 14.49
CA CYS A 100 24.34 11.88 15.28
C CYS A 100 23.57 12.42 16.48
N SER A 101 24.22 12.48 17.61
CA SER A 101 23.74 13.13 18.86
C SER A 101 24.85 13.84 19.56
N TYR A 102 24.50 14.85 20.34
CA TYR A 102 25.47 15.51 21.24
C TYR A 102 25.33 14.93 22.63
N ALA A 103 26.37 14.23 23.10
CA ALA A 103 26.36 13.60 24.41
C ALA A 103 27.76 13.64 25.07
N PHE A 104 27.81 13.81 26.39
CA PHE A 104 29.04 13.86 27.15
C PHE A 104 30.06 14.85 26.59
N GLY A 105 29.59 16.05 26.19
CA GLY A 105 30.43 17.11 25.67
C GLY A 105 31.04 16.90 24.29
N SER A 106 30.56 15.93 23.54
CA SER A 106 31.06 15.62 22.19
C SER A 106 29.95 15.16 21.23
N TRP A 107 30.16 15.42 19.96
CA TRP A 107 29.32 14.83 18.89
C TRP A 107 29.63 13.35 18.74
N GLN A 108 28.59 12.53 18.72
CA GLN A 108 28.72 11.08 18.65
C GLN A 108 27.87 10.52 17.52
N ILE A 109 28.40 9.53 16.78
CA ILE A 109 27.65 8.77 15.77
C ILE A 109 27.77 7.29 16.12
N VAL A 110 26.62 6.63 16.27
CA VAL A 110 26.55 5.22 16.67
C VAL A 110 26.29 4.34 15.44
N ASN A 111 27.09 3.28 15.31
CA ASN A 111 26.99 2.29 14.23
C ASN A 111 26.80 2.92 12.83
N PRO A 112 27.65 3.87 12.40
CA PRO A 112 27.48 4.50 11.10
C PRO A 112 27.72 3.50 9.96
N LYS A 113 27.09 3.78 8.81
CA LYS A 113 27.42 3.15 7.54
C LYS A 113 28.53 3.92 6.85
N ILE A 114 29.53 3.23 6.32
CA ILE A 114 30.50 3.83 5.40
C ILE A 114 29.79 3.98 4.06
N THR A 115 29.81 5.17 3.46
CA THR A 115 29.18 5.42 2.19
C THR A 115 30.18 5.99 1.18
N THR A 116 30.05 5.55 -0.06
CA THR A 116 30.75 6.14 -1.21
C THR A 116 29.80 7.00 -2.05
N LYS A 117 28.50 6.95 -1.75
CA LYS A 117 27.47 7.72 -2.44
C LYS A 117 27.23 9.01 -1.68
N ILE A 118 27.93 10.07 -2.05
CA ILE A 118 27.82 11.40 -1.43
C ILE A 118 26.89 12.27 -2.29
N GLY A 119 26.11 13.14 -1.62
CA GLY A 119 25.23 14.10 -2.30
C GLY A 119 24.02 13.45 -2.98
N GLN A 120 23.60 12.30 -2.52
CA GLN A 120 22.48 11.58 -3.10
C GLN A 120 21.36 11.36 -2.09
N ILE A 121 20.14 11.45 -2.57
CA ILE A 121 18.94 11.03 -1.86
C ILE A 121 18.60 9.60 -2.27
N VAL A 122 18.71 8.67 -1.32
CA VAL A 122 18.52 7.24 -1.57
C VAL A 122 17.23 6.80 -0.89
N PRO A 123 16.17 6.47 -1.66
CA PRO A 123 14.93 5.96 -1.08
C PRO A 123 15.16 4.59 -0.42
N LYS A 124 14.47 4.34 0.69
CA LYS A 124 14.47 3.07 1.40
C LYS A 124 13.08 2.46 1.35
N PHE A 125 12.98 1.30 0.76
CA PHE A 125 11.74 0.53 0.68
C PHE A 125 11.78 -0.65 1.66
N LYS A 126 10.62 -1.16 2.01
CA LYS A 126 10.49 -2.39 2.79
C LYS A 126 9.94 -3.49 1.87
N THR A 127 10.77 -3.91 0.91
CA THR A 127 10.40 -4.94 -0.06
C THR A 127 11.54 -5.95 -0.21
N GLU A 128 11.27 -7.07 -0.89
CA GLU A 128 12.28 -8.08 -1.23
C GLU A 128 13.23 -7.62 -2.35
N LEU A 129 12.85 -6.62 -3.13
CA LEU A 129 13.72 -6.04 -4.16
C LEU A 129 14.72 -5.06 -3.52
N LYS A 130 15.92 -5.00 -4.10
CA LYS A 130 16.92 -4.00 -3.71
C LYS A 130 16.40 -2.59 -4.01
N ASP A 131 16.63 -1.65 -3.10
CA ASP A 131 16.19 -0.25 -3.24
C ASP A 131 16.56 0.39 -4.59
N GLU A 132 17.78 0.16 -5.05
CA GLU A 132 18.27 0.69 -6.34
C GLU A 132 17.53 0.11 -7.55
N GLU A 133 17.19 -1.16 -7.48
CA GLU A 133 16.46 -1.83 -8.56
C GLU A 133 15.01 -1.35 -8.61
N LEU A 134 14.37 -1.25 -7.44
CA LEU A 134 13.00 -0.74 -7.34
C LEU A 134 12.94 0.74 -7.76
N LYS A 135 13.92 1.57 -7.34
CA LYS A 135 14.04 2.97 -7.78
C LYS A 135 14.07 3.07 -9.30
N LYS A 136 14.88 2.24 -9.98
CA LYS A 136 14.96 2.22 -11.45
C LYS A 136 13.63 1.88 -12.10
N LEU A 137 12.91 0.89 -11.56
CA LEU A 137 11.59 0.49 -12.07
C LEU A 137 10.55 1.59 -11.88
N ILE A 138 10.53 2.22 -10.72
CA ILE A 138 9.65 3.35 -10.41
C ILE A 138 9.89 4.48 -11.41
N LEU A 139 11.14 4.94 -11.56
CA LEU A 139 11.48 6.04 -12.46
C LEU A 139 11.25 5.70 -13.95
N LYS A 140 11.36 4.43 -14.33
CA LYS A 140 11.08 3.96 -15.70
C LYS A 140 9.59 4.05 -16.05
N TYR A 141 8.72 3.68 -15.12
CA TYR A 141 7.30 3.49 -15.40
C TYR A 141 6.39 4.59 -14.87
N LEU A 142 6.74 5.22 -13.74
CA LEU A 142 5.89 6.22 -13.11
C LEU A 142 6.23 7.64 -13.59
N ASN A 143 5.38 8.15 -14.42
CA ASN A 143 5.36 9.54 -14.85
C ASN A 143 3.93 10.03 -15.00
N LEU A 144 3.74 11.33 -15.10
CA LEU A 144 2.42 11.97 -15.16
C LEU A 144 1.55 11.38 -16.29
N GLN A 145 2.11 11.22 -17.50
CA GLN A 145 1.37 10.73 -18.66
C GLN A 145 0.85 9.29 -18.46
N ASN A 146 1.69 8.42 -17.92
CA ASN A 146 1.31 7.03 -17.67
C ASN A 146 0.23 6.93 -16.58
N LEU A 147 0.30 7.77 -15.54
CA LEU A 147 -0.70 7.80 -14.48
C LEU A 147 -2.05 8.35 -14.96
N LEU A 148 -2.04 9.39 -15.80
CA LEU A 148 -3.25 9.87 -16.47
C LEU A 148 -3.86 8.80 -17.39
N ALA A 149 -3.05 8.07 -18.15
CA ALA A 149 -3.50 6.98 -19.02
C ALA A 149 -4.13 5.81 -18.23
N GLU A 150 -3.80 5.64 -16.94
CA GLU A 150 -4.45 4.68 -16.05
C GLU A 150 -5.84 5.14 -15.58
N GLY A 151 -6.24 6.37 -15.85
CA GLY A 151 -7.57 6.94 -15.54
C GLY A 151 -7.61 7.80 -14.28
N LEU A 152 -6.45 8.18 -13.72
CA LEU A 152 -6.40 9.18 -12.65
C LEU A 152 -6.63 10.57 -13.23
N ASN A 153 -7.19 11.48 -12.45
CA ASN A 153 -7.23 12.89 -12.82
C ASN A 153 -5.87 13.56 -12.58
N GLU A 154 -5.75 14.83 -13.00
CA GLU A 154 -4.48 15.56 -12.97
C GLU A 154 -3.95 15.74 -11.54
N LYS A 155 -4.83 15.94 -10.56
CA LYS A 155 -4.45 16.14 -9.14
C LYS A 155 -3.79 14.91 -8.55
N GLU A 156 -4.44 13.74 -8.68
CA GLU A 156 -3.90 12.48 -8.16
C GLU A 156 -2.67 12.03 -8.93
N ALA A 157 -2.68 12.15 -10.26
CA ALA A 157 -1.57 11.76 -11.10
C ALA A 157 -0.32 12.61 -10.81
N LYS A 158 -0.47 13.92 -10.65
CA LYS A 158 0.63 14.83 -10.32
C LYS A 158 1.19 14.55 -8.93
N PHE A 159 0.32 14.40 -7.92
CA PHE A 159 0.75 14.08 -6.57
C PHE A 159 1.59 12.79 -6.51
N LEU A 160 1.13 11.72 -7.17
CA LEU A 160 1.89 10.47 -7.24
C LEU A 160 3.18 10.60 -8.04
N ALA A 161 3.17 11.31 -9.16
CA ALA A 161 4.36 11.52 -9.95
C ALA A 161 5.42 12.29 -9.15
N ASP A 162 5.04 13.35 -8.44
CA ASP A 162 5.95 14.15 -7.62
C ASP A 162 6.46 13.35 -6.42
N LEU A 163 5.61 12.56 -5.75
CA LEU A 163 6.02 11.67 -4.66
C LEU A 163 7.01 10.59 -5.11
N GLN A 164 6.85 10.07 -6.31
CA GLN A 164 7.65 8.98 -6.87
C GLN A 164 8.85 9.44 -7.72
N ARG A 165 9.13 10.73 -7.79
CA ARG A 165 10.39 11.26 -8.37
C ARG A 165 11.61 10.84 -7.56
N LEU A 166 11.43 10.56 -6.26
CA LEU A 166 12.45 10.06 -5.35
C LEU A 166 13.64 11.03 -5.23
N ASP A 167 13.36 12.33 -5.22
CA ASP A 167 14.26 13.47 -5.08
C ASP A 167 13.99 14.27 -3.79
N GLU A 168 14.58 15.45 -3.64
CA GLU A 168 14.38 16.32 -2.47
C GLU A 168 12.91 16.73 -2.26
N GLN A 169 12.19 16.98 -3.34
CA GLN A 169 10.77 17.32 -3.26
C GLN A 169 9.96 16.15 -2.73
N SER A 170 10.27 14.93 -3.16
CA SER A 170 9.63 13.71 -2.67
C SER A 170 9.86 13.47 -1.17
N VAL A 171 11.02 13.85 -0.64
CA VAL A 171 11.31 13.81 0.82
C VAL A 171 10.35 14.70 1.58
N GLN A 172 10.12 15.93 1.11
CA GLN A 172 9.21 16.88 1.74
C GLN A 172 7.77 16.41 1.67
N ILE A 173 7.33 15.89 0.51
CA ILE A 173 5.98 15.33 0.34
C ILE A 173 5.78 14.15 1.30
N LEU A 174 6.74 13.22 1.38
CA LEU A 174 6.66 12.09 2.30
C LEU A 174 6.63 12.51 3.77
N TYR A 175 7.37 13.55 4.13
CA TYR A 175 7.36 14.11 5.48
C TYR A 175 5.97 14.66 5.84
N ARG A 176 5.37 15.50 4.99
CA ARG A 176 4.03 16.06 5.18
C ARG A 176 2.96 14.98 5.21
N LEU A 177 3.06 13.98 4.32
CA LEU A 177 2.18 12.83 4.31
C LEU A 177 2.17 12.09 5.65
N LYS A 178 3.35 11.86 6.25
CA LYS A 178 3.49 11.10 7.50
C LYS A 178 3.12 11.86 8.76
N ASN A 179 3.44 13.15 8.82
CA ASN A 179 3.31 13.94 10.04
C ASN A 179 2.07 14.84 10.04
N GLU A 180 1.59 15.26 8.87
CA GLU A 180 0.49 16.20 8.71
C GLU A 180 -0.73 15.56 8.03
N GLY A 181 -0.56 14.35 7.49
CA GLY A 181 -1.63 13.64 6.77
C GLY A 181 -1.92 14.20 5.37
N GLU A 182 -1.12 15.15 4.88
CA GLU A 182 -1.31 15.76 3.56
C GLU A 182 -1.17 14.73 2.45
N GLY A 183 -2.21 14.56 1.63
CA GLY A 183 -2.22 13.59 0.52
C GLY A 183 -2.72 12.19 0.89
N VAL A 184 -3.03 11.90 2.15
CA VAL A 184 -3.57 10.58 2.57
C VAL A 184 -4.86 10.26 1.81
N GLU A 185 -5.75 11.24 1.62
CA GLU A 185 -7.00 11.04 0.90
C GLU A 185 -6.78 10.67 -0.58
N ILE A 186 -5.72 11.24 -1.20
CA ILE A 186 -5.34 10.87 -2.57
C ILE A 186 -4.89 9.41 -2.61
N LEU A 187 -4.05 8.98 -1.66
CA LEU A 187 -3.60 7.58 -1.60
C LEU A 187 -4.75 6.60 -1.39
N LYS A 188 -5.67 6.91 -0.46
CA LYS A 188 -6.88 6.11 -0.24
C LYS A 188 -7.73 6.02 -1.51
N PHE A 189 -7.94 7.15 -2.18
CA PHE A 189 -8.69 7.17 -3.44
C PHE A 189 -8.03 6.28 -4.50
N VAL A 190 -6.71 6.42 -4.71
CA VAL A 190 -5.97 5.63 -5.71
C VAL A 190 -5.99 4.14 -5.38
N GLU A 191 -5.88 3.77 -4.10
CA GLU A 191 -5.97 2.38 -3.65
C GLU A 191 -7.34 1.78 -3.99
N ILE A 192 -8.43 2.46 -3.62
CA ILE A 192 -9.80 2.03 -3.91
C ILE A 192 -10.05 1.98 -5.42
N PHE A 193 -9.63 3.02 -6.15
CA PHE A 193 -9.76 3.09 -7.60
C PHE A 193 -9.07 1.90 -8.29
N ASN A 194 -7.81 1.61 -7.90
CA ASN A 194 -7.06 0.47 -8.41
C ASN A 194 -7.75 -0.87 -8.09
N TYR A 195 -8.27 -1.01 -6.88
CA TYR A 195 -9.01 -2.19 -6.46
C TYR A 195 -10.27 -2.41 -7.31
N ILE A 196 -11.09 -1.36 -7.48
CA ILE A 196 -12.32 -1.42 -8.30
C ILE A 196 -11.97 -1.71 -9.77
N LYS A 197 -10.92 -1.09 -10.30
CA LYS A 197 -10.43 -1.35 -11.66
C LYS A 197 -10.07 -2.82 -11.87
N LYS A 198 -9.36 -3.43 -10.91
CA LYS A 198 -9.03 -4.86 -10.94
C LYS A 198 -10.26 -5.75 -10.85
N LEU A 199 -11.22 -5.41 -10.01
CA LEU A 199 -12.48 -6.15 -9.92
C LEU A 199 -13.27 -6.06 -11.22
N SER A 200 -13.35 -4.87 -11.82
CA SER A 200 -14.05 -4.67 -13.09
C SER A 200 -13.42 -5.46 -14.23
N ALA A 201 -12.08 -5.56 -14.25
CA ALA A 201 -11.37 -6.38 -15.25
C ALA A 201 -11.61 -7.89 -15.09
N LYS A 202 -12.03 -8.35 -13.90
CA LYS A 202 -12.37 -9.75 -13.61
C LYS A 202 -13.84 -10.08 -13.88
N LYS A 203 -14.65 -9.11 -14.34
CA LYS A 203 -16.04 -9.39 -14.69
C LYS A 203 -16.07 -10.36 -15.88
N THR A 204 -16.41 -11.59 -15.60
CA THR A 204 -16.77 -12.60 -16.58
C THR A 204 -18.29 -12.54 -16.76
N TYR A 205 -18.72 -12.35 -17.99
CA TYR A 205 -20.13 -12.39 -18.34
C TYR A 205 -20.50 -13.83 -18.72
N PHE A 206 -21.35 -14.44 -17.93
CA PHE A 206 -21.94 -15.75 -18.26
C PHE A 206 -23.29 -15.55 -18.85
N LYS A 207 -23.59 -16.32 -19.92
CA LYS A 207 -24.96 -16.39 -20.43
C LYS A 207 -25.83 -17.08 -19.39
N SER A 208 -27.03 -16.56 -19.19
CA SER A 208 -28.05 -17.16 -18.37
C SER A 208 -29.19 -17.60 -19.27
N PRO A 209 -29.82 -18.77 -19.05
CA PRO A 209 -31.07 -19.10 -19.72
C PRO A 209 -32.11 -18.03 -19.34
N LYS A 210 -32.93 -17.67 -20.30
CA LYS A 210 -34.08 -16.80 -20.04
C LYS A 210 -35.05 -17.55 -19.13
N ILE A 211 -35.34 -17.00 -17.96
CA ILE A 211 -36.27 -17.57 -16.98
C ILE A 211 -37.57 -16.79 -17.11
N GLU A 212 -38.69 -17.54 -17.30
CA GLU A 212 -40.01 -16.98 -17.10
C GLU A 212 -40.28 -16.86 -15.62
N LEU A 213 -40.48 -15.64 -15.16
CA LEU A 213 -40.65 -15.38 -13.74
C LEU A 213 -42.01 -15.78 -13.24
N PHE A 214 -42.04 -16.52 -12.15
CA PHE A 214 -43.27 -16.86 -11.44
C PHE A 214 -43.91 -15.59 -10.86
N ASP A 215 -45.25 -15.54 -10.91
CA ASP A 215 -45.99 -14.44 -10.25
C ASP A 215 -46.01 -14.63 -8.74
N ILE A 216 -45.43 -13.65 -8.05
CA ILE A 216 -45.33 -13.64 -6.58
C ILE A 216 -46.33 -12.70 -5.91
N ASP A 217 -47.21 -12.05 -6.66
CA ASP A 217 -48.14 -11.03 -6.12
C ASP A 217 -49.10 -11.63 -5.09
N SER A 218 -49.61 -12.83 -5.36
CA SER A 218 -50.45 -13.53 -4.41
C SER A 218 -49.75 -13.88 -3.10
N TRP A 219 -48.49 -14.29 -3.20
CA TRP A 219 -47.66 -14.55 -2.01
C TRP A 219 -47.35 -13.27 -1.24
N LEU A 220 -47.00 -12.17 -1.92
CA LEU A 220 -46.74 -10.86 -1.26
C LEU A 220 -48.00 -10.38 -0.52
N LYS A 221 -49.21 -10.59 -1.06
CA LYS A 221 -50.46 -10.22 -0.41
C LYS A 221 -50.84 -11.13 0.78
N SER A 222 -50.33 -12.35 0.84
CA SER A 222 -50.57 -13.30 1.91
C SER A 222 -49.69 -13.06 3.17
N LEU A 223 -48.70 -12.19 3.05
CA LEU A 223 -47.78 -11.87 4.16
C LEU A 223 -48.57 -11.20 5.32
N PRO A 224 -48.19 -11.47 6.59
CA PRO A 224 -48.87 -10.87 7.75
C PRO A 224 -48.50 -9.38 7.94
N PHE A 225 -47.75 -8.79 7.03
CA PHE A 225 -47.33 -7.39 7.04
C PHE A 225 -47.22 -6.88 5.60
N THR A 226 -47.20 -5.56 5.42
CA THR A 226 -46.99 -4.94 4.14
C THR A 226 -45.49 -4.69 3.93
N PRO A 227 -44.87 -5.23 2.85
CA PRO A 227 -43.47 -4.93 2.53
C PRO A 227 -43.24 -3.43 2.31
N THR A 228 -42.08 -2.94 2.70
CA THR A 228 -41.69 -1.55 2.44
C THR A 228 -41.39 -1.31 0.96
N ASN A 229 -41.41 -0.05 0.53
CA ASN A 229 -41.04 0.30 -0.83
C ASN A 229 -39.62 -0.15 -1.19
N ASP A 230 -38.67 -0.03 -0.26
CA ASP A 230 -37.28 -0.46 -0.50
C ASP A 230 -37.17 -1.98 -0.67
N GLN A 231 -37.93 -2.76 0.09
CA GLN A 231 -38.01 -4.21 -0.08
C GLN A 231 -38.61 -4.58 -1.43
N LEU A 232 -39.69 -3.92 -1.85
CA LEU A 232 -40.30 -4.14 -3.17
C LEU A 232 -39.39 -3.75 -4.32
N ASN A 233 -38.68 -2.62 -4.21
CA ASN A 233 -37.69 -2.20 -5.18
C ASN A 233 -36.57 -3.23 -5.30
N ALA A 234 -36.02 -3.71 -4.17
CA ALA A 234 -34.99 -4.74 -4.16
C ALA A 234 -35.46 -6.05 -4.81
N VAL A 235 -36.72 -6.47 -4.55
CA VAL A 235 -37.31 -7.65 -5.18
C VAL A 235 -37.44 -7.44 -6.71
N ASN A 236 -37.93 -6.30 -7.15
CA ASN A 236 -38.07 -5.98 -8.58
C ASN A 236 -36.72 -5.97 -9.29
N ASP A 237 -35.74 -5.32 -8.69
CA ASP A 237 -34.36 -5.30 -9.21
C ASP A 237 -33.78 -6.71 -9.42
N ILE A 238 -34.04 -7.64 -8.47
CA ILE A 238 -33.59 -9.03 -8.59
C ILE A 238 -34.37 -9.75 -9.67
N ARG A 239 -35.66 -9.52 -9.77
CA ARG A 239 -36.52 -10.12 -10.82
C ARG A 239 -36.06 -9.69 -12.20
N ASP A 240 -35.72 -8.42 -12.40
CA ASP A 240 -35.14 -7.92 -13.66
C ASP A 240 -33.81 -8.61 -13.99
N ASP A 241 -32.95 -8.80 -12.99
CA ASP A 241 -31.67 -9.53 -13.14
C ASP A 241 -31.91 -11.01 -13.51
N LEU A 242 -32.92 -11.67 -12.92
CA LEU A 242 -33.26 -13.06 -13.19
C LEU A 242 -33.87 -13.25 -14.60
N ALA A 243 -34.64 -12.27 -15.09
CA ALA A 243 -35.20 -12.27 -16.44
C ALA A 243 -34.16 -11.99 -17.55
N ALA A 244 -32.98 -11.49 -17.17
CA ALA A 244 -31.93 -11.17 -18.12
C ALA A 244 -31.27 -12.43 -18.72
N THR A 245 -30.83 -12.34 -19.97
CA THR A 245 -30.07 -13.41 -20.64
C THR A 245 -28.59 -13.50 -20.19
N GLN A 246 -28.20 -12.69 -19.24
CA GLN A 246 -26.87 -12.61 -18.72
C GLN A 246 -26.90 -12.76 -17.20
N ALA A 247 -26.10 -13.69 -16.68
CA ALA A 247 -25.98 -13.91 -15.23
C ALA A 247 -25.50 -12.64 -14.51
N LYS A 248 -26.17 -12.27 -13.45
CA LYS A 248 -25.93 -11.09 -12.65
C LYS A 248 -25.39 -11.47 -11.27
N ARG A 249 -24.68 -10.53 -10.65
CA ARG A 249 -24.28 -10.60 -9.26
C ARG A 249 -24.73 -9.32 -8.58
N ARG A 250 -25.63 -9.46 -7.60
CA ARG A 250 -26.19 -8.34 -6.87
C ARG A 250 -25.85 -8.47 -5.37
N VAL A 251 -25.51 -7.38 -4.74
CA VAL A 251 -25.35 -7.28 -3.29
C VAL A 251 -26.55 -6.52 -2.72
N ILE A 252 -27.21 -7.12 -1.75
CA ILE A 252 -28.30 -6.48 -1.01
C ILE A 252 -27.74 -6.05 0.35
N MET A 253 -27.74 -4.76 0.60
CA MET A 253 -27.30 -4.17 1.85
C MET A 253 -28.51 -3.68 2.66
N GLY A 254 -28.47 -3.90 3.94
CA GLY A 254 -29.52 -3.44 4.87
C GLY A 254 -29.13 -3.75 6.31
N ASP A 255 -29.69 -3.01 7.25
CA ASP A 255 -29.44 -3.19 8.67
C ASP A 255 -30.03 -4.49 9.21
N VAL A 256 -29.64 -4.87 10.43
CA VAL A 256 -30.25 -6.01 11.13
C VAL A 256 -31.73 -5.73 11.34
N GLY A 257 -32.59 -6.71 10.98
CA GLY A 257 -34.03 -6.54 11.05
C GLY A 257 -34.71 -5.83 9.88
N SER A 258 -33.95 -5.39 8.84
CA SER A 258 -34.54 -4.74 7.64
C SER A 258 -35.36 -5.66 6.73
N GLY A 259 -35.53 -6.94 7.07
CA GLY A 259 -36.33 -7.89 6.31
C GLY A 259 -35.64 -8.46 5.06
N LYS A 260 -34.29 -8.53 5.05
CA LYS A 260 -33.53 -9.13 3.93
C LYS A 260 -33.98 -10.55 3.57
N THR A 261 -34.42 -11.33 4.56
CA THR A 261 -34.92 -12.70 4.34
C THR A 261 -36.13 -12.71 3.40
N LEU A 262 -37.05 -11.75 3.56
CA LEU A 262 -38.18 -11.59 2.65
C LEU A 262 -37.74 -11.44 1.19
N VAL A 263 -36.76 -10.55 0.95
CA VAL A 263 -36.25 -10.29 -0.39
C VAL A 263 -35.61 -11.55 -1.00
N ILE A 264 -34.86 -12.31 -0.18
CA ILE A 264 -34.22 -13.57 -0.59
C ILE A 264 -35.28 -14.63 -0.94
N LEU A 265 -36.33 -14.77 -0.13
CA LEU A 265 -37.39 -15.72 -0.37
C LEU A 265 -38.24 -15.35 -1.60
N ALA A 266 -38.55 -14.06 -1.78
CA ALA A 266 -39.22 -13.56 -2.99
C ALA A 266 -38.41 -13.86 -4.26
N ALA A 267 -37.06 -13.69 -4.19
CA ALA A 267 -36.19 -14.03 -5.31
C ALA A 267 -36.20 -15.54 -5.61
N ALA A 268 -36.14 -16.38 -4.57
CA ALA A 268 -36.20 -17.84 -4.71
C ALA A 268 -37.54 -18.30 -5.29
N LEU A 269 -38.66 -17.74 -4.85
CA LEU A 269 -39.97 -18.05 -5.36
C LEU A 269 -40.16 -17.60 -6.83
N SER A 270 -39.54 -16.45 -7.19
CA SER A 270 -39.64 -15.92 -8.56
C SER A 270 -39.10 -16.85 -9.65
N VAL A 271 -38.26 -17.82 -9.29
CA VAL A 271 -37.68 -18.76 -10.25
C VAL A 271 -38.45 -20.09 -10.34
N TYR A 272 -39.55 -20.25 -9.58
CA TYR A 272 -40.38 -21.45 -9.67
C TYR A 272 -40.91 -21.66 -11.12
N PRO A 273 -40.91 -22.89 -11.69
CA PRO A 273 -40.60 -24.17 -11.04
C PRO A 273 -39.12 -24.58 -11.01
N GLN A 274 -38.20 -23.71 -11.40
CA GLN A 274 -36.77 -23.97 -11.27
C GLN A 274 -36.34 -23.95 -9.80
N SER A 275 -35.11 -24.47 -9.55
CA SER A 275 -34.57 -24.55 -8.20
C SER A 275 -33.70 -23.34 -7.87
N ALA A 276 -33.76 -22.87 -6.62
CA ALA A 276 -32.83 -21.89 -6.04
C ALA A 276 -32.00 -22.54 -4.94
N ILE A 277 -30.76 -22.17 -4.85
CA ILE A 277 -29.86 -22.62 -3.76
C ILE A 277 -29.59 -21.44 -2.83
N LEU A 278 -29.99 -21.57 -1.56
CA LEU A 278 -29.71 -20.61 -0.51
C LEU A 278 -28.58 -21.12 0.37
N MET A 279 -27.55 -20.30 0.55
CA MET A 279 -26.41 -20.63 1.42
C MET A 279 -26.36 -19.63 2.59
N ALA A 280 -26.12 -20.15 3.78
CA ALA A 280 -25.92 -19.32 4.96
C ALA A 280 -24.57 -19.64 5.62
N PRO A 281 -23.92 -18.67 6.32
CA PRO A 281 -22.62 -18.89 6.94
C PRO A 281 -22.68 -19.84 8.14
N THR A 282 -23.85 -20.07 8.74
CA THR A 282 -24.04 -20.99 9.88
C THR A 282 -25.24 -21.88 9.67
N SER A 283 -25.22 -23.09 10.26
CA SER A 283 -26.35 -24.04 10.23
C SER A 283 -27.61 -23.46 10.88
N ILE A 284 -27.45 -22.70 11.97
CA ILE A 284 -28.55 -22.04 12.67
C ILE A 284 -29.30 -21.08 11.74
N LEU A 285 -28.57 -20.22 11.01
CA LEU A 285 -29.18 -19.29 10.07
C LEU A 285 -29.83 -20.01 8.88
N SER A 286 -29.22 -21.08 8.40
CA SER A 286 -29.80 -21.93 7.36
C SER A 286 -31.13 -22.53 7.78
N GLU A 287 -31.21 -23.05 9.02
CA GLU A 287 -32.43 -23.60 9.60
C GLU A 287 -33.52 -22.53 9.80
N GLN A 288 -33.14 -21.33 10.24
CA GLN A 288 -34.08 -20.20 10.36
C GLN A 288 -34.70 -19.84 9.01
N ILE A 289 -33.86 -19.66 7.95
CA ILE A 289 -34.35 -19.34 6.60
C ILE A 289 -35.27 -20.46 6.08
N TYR A 290 -34.91 -21.73 6.31
CA TYR A 290 -35.72 -22.87 5.91
C TYR A 290 -37.08 -22.88 6.61
N ASN A 291 -37.13 -22.59 7.92
CA ASN A 291 -38.38 -22.55 8.66
C ASN A 291 -39.27 -21.35 8.23
N GLU A 292 -38.66 -20.21 7.89
CA GLU A 292 -39.41 -19.09 7.30
C GLU A 292 -39.96 -19.41 5.91
N ALA A 293 -39.20 -20.13 5.09
CA ALA A 293 -39.64 -20.54 3.75
C ALA A 293 -40.79 -21.54 3.75
N LYS A 294 -41.01 -22.23 4.88
CA LYS A 294 -42.13 -23.19 5.02
C LYS A 294 -43.44 -22.56 5.48
N ARG A 295 -43.40 -21.36 5.99
CA ARG A 295 -44.58 -20.60 6.46
C ARG A 295 -45.27 -19.91 5.31
#